data_40802edf79630ccefe9f55a2d3e1cdf2
#
_entry.id   40802edf79630ccefe9f55a2d3e1cdf2
#
_cell.length_a   1.000
_cell.length_b   1.000
_cell.length_c   1.000
_cell.angle_alpha   90.00
_cell.angle_beta   90.00
_cell.angle_gamma   90.00
#
_symmetry.space_group_name_H-M   'P 1'
#
loop_
_entity.id
_entity.type
_entity.pdbx_description
1 polymer ?
#
loop_
_entity_poly.entity_id
_entity_poly.type
_entity_poly.pdbx_seq_one_letter_code
_entity_poly.pdbx_strand_id
1 'polypeptide(L)'
;LKRRLHDAKGPDRRRILVNMERCRWRKAHEVSLSGRRVVVNIPAFELYAYQENQCLSMRIGCGTSETRTPLLSSEITYFQVNPEWGIPQSIINKDVARHAGDSSYFAKHRYRIIERATGKHIDARFVTRQMLTNGICRVAQEGGPGNAMGRIVFRFKNNYSVYLHDTSSPGFFANAVRMVSHGCVRIQKPFEFAQYLLEDADEWTLERIRISMGIRPETQRGRDYIRKHPLLEEKTYRLVSVMRLPHPVPIYIVYYTIYPDAEGQLQYYPDVYAYDDAIWNEIKTIS
;
A
#
# COMPACT_ATOMS: atom_id res chain seq x y z
N LEU A 1 -0.87 9.85 26.97
CA LEU A 1 -0.95 11.29 26.66
C LEU A 1 -1.38 12.12 27.89
N LYS A 2 -2.44 11.76 28.62
CA LYS A 2 -2.91 12.53 29.81
C LYS A 2 -1.80 12.76 30.84
N ARG A 3 -0.98 11.76 31.19
CA ARG A 3 0.14 11.93 32.13
C ARG A 3 1.19 12.91 31.61
N ARG A 4 1.56 12.82 30.33
CA ARG A 4 2.54 13.74 29.72
C ARG A 4 2.01 15.17 29.56
N LEU A 5 0.70 15.35 29.45
CA LEU A 5 0.08 16.69 29.33
C LEU A 5 0.32 17.56 30.56
N HIS A 6 0.39 16.96 31.77
CA HIS A 6 0.58 17.67 33.01
C HIS A 6 1.89 18.46 33.03
N ASP A 7 2.96 17.86 32.54
CA ASP A 7 4.31 18.43 32.56
C ASP A 7 4.70 19.15 31.27
N ALA A 8 3.91 18.98 30.19
CA ALA A 8 4.21 19.54 28.89
C ALA A 8 3.91 21.03 28.78
N LYS A 9 4.82 21.77 28.14
CA LYS A 9 4.70 23.21 27.86
C LYS A 9 4.88 23.50 26.36
N GLY A 10 4.42 24.67 25.94
CA GLY A 10 4.65 25.17 24.58
C GLY A 10 4.24 24.20 23.46
N PRO A 11 5.14 23.96 22.47
CA PRO A 11 4.85 23.12 21.31
C PRO A 11 4.47 21.68 21.67
N ASP A 12 5.08 21.09 22.69
CA ASP A 12 4.79 19.73 23.12
C ASP A 12 3.38 19.60 23.69
N ARG A 13 2.97 20.57 24.52
CA ARG A 13 1.60 20.63 25.05
C ARG A 13 0.58 20.73 23.92
N ARG A 14 0.81 21.60 22.93
CA ARG A 14 -0.03 21.74 21.76
C ARG A 14 -0.17 20.41 21.02
N ARG A 15 0.95 19.74 20.72
CA ARG A 15 0.97 18.47 20.01
C ARG A 15 0.23 17.35 20.76
N ILE A 16 0.36 17.31 22.08
CA ILE A 16 -0.38 16.37 22.93
C ILE A 16 -1.88 16.62 22.82
N LEU A 17 -2.32 17.88 22.94
CA LEU A 17 -3.75 18.24 22.84
C LEU A 17 -4.35 17.87 21.49
N VAL A 18 -3.65 18.17 20.39
CA VAL A 18 -4.06 17.79 19.03
C VAL A 18 -4.22 16.26 18.89
N ASN A 19 -3.28 15.47 19.41
CA ASN A 19 -3.37 14.02 19.34
C ASN A 19 -4.45 13.45 20.29
N MET A 20 -4.70 14.10 21.42
CA MET A 20 -5.83 13.73 22.30
C MET A 20 -7.17 13.99 21.60
N GLU A 21 -7.29 15.10 20.87
CA GLU A 21 -8.50 15.39 20.08
C GLU A 21 -8.71 14.35 18.97
N ARG A 22 -7.68 14.00 18.22
CA ARG A 22 -7.75 12.88 17.26
C ARG A 22 -8.23 11.57 17.87
N CYS A 23 -7.83 11.27 19.10
CA CYS A 23 -8.32 10.10 19.81
C CYS A 23 -9.83 10.15 20.11
N ARG A 24 -10.41 11.34 20.27
CA ARG A 24 -11.85 11.52 20.52
C ARG A 24 -12.72 11.29 19.29
N TRP A 25 -12.18 11.57 18.09
CA TRP A 25 -12.92 11.39 16.82
C TRP A 25 -13.16 9.93 16.48
N ARG A 26 -12.47 9.03 17.13
CA ARG A 26 -12.69 7.60 16.97
C ARG A 26 -13.88 7.15 17.82
N LYS A 27 -14.86 6.59 17.17
CA LYS A 27 -15.89 5.83 17.88
C LYS A 27 -15.26 4.60 18.51
N ALA A 28 -15.56 4.32 19.77
CA ALA A 28 -14.94 3.25 20.57
C ALA A 28 -15.01 1.85 19.91
N HIS A 29 -15.95 1.65 18.98
CA HIS A 29 -16.13 0.40 18.24
C HIS A 29 -15.40 0.38 16.87
N GLU A 30 -14.80 1.47 16.43
CA GLU A 30 -14.11 1.54 15.12
C GLU A 30 -12.67 1.03 15.16
N VAL A 31 -12.07 0.92 16.35
CA VAL A 31 -10.72 0.36 16.50
C VAL A 31 -10.72 -0.59 17.67
N SER A 32 -10.77 -1.87 17.38
CA SER A 32 -10.40 -2.85 18.40
C SER A 32 -8.94 -2.62 18.78
N LEU A 33 -8.68 -2.35 20.05
CA LEU A 33 -7.33 -2.30 20.60
C LEU A 33 -6.80 -3.68 20.94
N SER A 34 -7.66 -4.68 20.89
CA SER A 34 -7.36 -6.10 21.13
C SER A 34 -7.48 -6.89 19.81
N GLY A 35 -6.79 -8.01 19.75
CA GLY A 35 -6.83 -8.93 18.62
C GLY A 35 -5.99 -8.48 17.42
N ARG A 36 -6.13 -9.24 16.35
CA ARG A 36 -5.39 -9.12 15.11
C ARG A 36 -5.86 -7.89 14.33
N ARG A 37 -4.94 -7.02 13.98
CA ARG A 37 -5.23 -5.77 13.26
C ARG A 37 -4.00 -5.17 12.60
N VAL A 38 -4.22 -4.34 11.60
CA VAL A 38 -3.18 -3.58 10.90
C VAL A 38 -3.41 -2.08 11.13
N VAL A 39 -2.38 -1.37 11.51
CA VAL A 39 -2.38 0.09 11.65
C VAL A 39 -1.30 0.68 10.77
N VAL A 40 -1.68 1.58 9.87
CA VAL A 40 -0.77 2.38 9.04
C VAL A 40 -0.76 3.79 9.61
N ASN A 41 0.31 4.18 10.29
CA ASN A 41 0.46 5.55 10.79
C ASN A 41 1.28 6.40 9.82
N ILE A 42 0.62 7.30 9.11
CA ILE A 42 1.24 8.12 8.05
C ILE A 42 2.39 8.98 8.56
N PRO A 43 2.28 9.75 9.67
CA PRO A 43 3.38 10.53 10.20
C PRO A 43 4.63 9.72 10.59
N ALA A 44 4.43 8.48 11.03
CA ALA A 44 5.53 7.56 11.35
C ALA A 44 6.18 6.96 10.10
N PHE A 45 5.48 6.98 8.96
CA PHE A 45 5.81 6.19 7.78
C PHE A 45 5.97 4.70 8.09
N GLU A 46 5.12 4.17 8.98
CA GLU A 46 5.19 2.79 9.46
C GLU A 46 3.83 2.11 9.39
N LEU A 47 3.89 0.81 9.12
CA LEU A 47 2.79 -0.14 9.27
C LEU A 47 3.11 -1.04 10.46
N TYR A 48 2.12 -1.24 11.32
CA TYR A 48 2.14 -2.13 12.47
C TYR A 48 1.06 -3.21 12.29
N ALA A 49 1.45 -4.45 12.22
CA ALA A 49 0.56 -5.62 12.14
C ALA A 49 0.61 -6.35 13.48
N TYR A 50 -0.43 -6.16 14.28
CA TYR A 50 -0.52 -6.70 15.64
C TYR A 50 -1.20 -8.06 15.63
N GLN A 51 -0.64 -9.00 16.35
CA GLN A 51 -1.23 -10.30 16.64
C GLN A 51 -0.85 -10.69 18.08
N GLU A 52 -1.84 -10.76 18.98
CA GLU A 52 -1.62 -11.00 20.41
C GLU A 52 -0.56 -10.05 21.00
N ASN A 53 0.56 -10.59 21.46
CA ASN A 53 1.68 -9.85 22.04
C ASN A 53 2.81 -9.56 21.02
N GLN A 54 2.59 -9.87 19.73
CA GLN A 54 3.57 -9.66 18.68
C GLN A 54 3.16 -8.50 17.77
N CYS A 55 4.16 -7.80 17.26
CA CYS A 55 3.98 -6.73 16.28
C CYS A 55 4.98 -6.88 15.14
N LEU A 56 4.49 -7.21 13.95
CA LEU A 56 5.29 -7.07 12.73
C LEU A 56 5.25 -5.60 12.32
N SER A 57 6.38 -4.90 12.39
CA SER A 57 6.51 -3.53 11.91
C SER A 57 7.32 -3.46 10.62
N MET A 58 6.99 -2.47 9.79
CA MET A 58 7.71 -2.20 8.55
C MET A 58 7.52 -0.79 8.04
N ARG A 59 8.52 -0.28 7.33
CA ARG A 59 8.46 1.02 6.68
C ARG A 59 7.42 1.05 5.57
N ILE A 60 6.77 2.22 5.41
CA ILE A 60 5.86 2.46 4.30
C ILE A 60 6.25 3.71 3.50
N GLY A 61 5.81 3.74 2.22
CA GLY A 61 5.70 4.97 1.44
C GLY A 61 4.24 5.33 1.26
N CYS A 62 3.89 6.60 1.43
CA CYS A 62 2.52 7.10 1.32
C CYS A 62 2.38 8.18 0.24
N GLY A 63 1.18 8.72 0.08
CA GLY A 63 0.89 9.81 -0.85
C GLY A 63 1.68 11.09 -0.58
N THR A 64 1.90 11.88 -1.62
CA THR A 64 2.49 13.22 -1.49
C THR A 64 1.51 14.20 -0.81
N SER A 65 1.96 15.42 -0.52
CA SER A 65 1.09 16.48 0.01
C SER A 65 -0.07 16.84 -0.93
N GLU A 66 0.11 16.64 -2.24
CA GLU A 66 -0.91 16.89 -3.27
C GLU A 66 -1.87 15.71 -3.46
N THR A 67 -1.38 14.49 -3.24
CA THR A 67 -2.12 13.23 -3.43
C THR A 67 -2.11 12.41 -2.14
N ARG A 68 -2.60 13.01 -1.07
CA ARG A 68 -2.53 12.45 0.29
C ARG A 68 -3.19 11.09 0.39
N THR A 69 -2.58 10.19 1.15
CA THR A 69 -3.23 8.94 1.53
C THR A 69 -4.43 9.24 2.43
N PRO A 70 -5.64 8.78 2.09
CA PRO A 70 -6.83 9.03 2.90
C PRO A 70 -6.78 8.28 4.23
N LEU A 71 -7.35 8.89 5.27
CA LEU A 71 -7.58 8.23 6.56
C LEU A 71 -8.86 7.40 6.46
N LEU A 72 -8.79 6.13 6.80
CA LEU A 72 -9.93 5.22 6.70
C LEU A 72 -9.79 4.02 7.64
N SER A 73 -10.93 3.37 7.87
CA SER A 73 -11.03 2.06 8.51
C SER A 73 -11.69 1.10 7.52
N SER A 74 -11.15 -0.11 7.40
CA SER A 74 -11.64 -1.15 6.49
C SER A 74 -11.15 -2.52 6.96
N GLU A 75 -11.30 -3.54 6.08
CA GLU A 75 -10.83 -4.89 6.32
C GLU A 75 -10.13 -5.44 5.09
N ILE A 76 -8.93 -6.01 5.29
CA ILE A 76 -8.21 -6.72 4.24
C ILE A 76 -8.89 -8.09 4.08
N THR A 77 -9.33 -8.39 2.86
CA THR A 77 -10.09 -9.62 2.57
C THR A 77 -9.35 -10.58 1.65
N TYR A 78 -8.44 -10.09 0.84
CA TYR A 78 -7.62 -10.90 -0.05
C TYR A 78 -6.39 -10.12 -0.53
N PHE A 79 -5.45 -10.84 -1.13
CA PHE A 79 -4.36 -10.26 -1.87
C PHE A 79 -4.19 -10.92 -3.25
N GLN A 80 -3.53 -10.22 -4.16
CA GLN A 80 -3.22 -10.69 -5.51
C GLN A 80 -1.71 -10.69 -5.71
N VAL A 81 -1.19 -11.80 -6.25
CA VAL A 81 0.23 -11.95 -6.59
C VAL A 81 0.41 -11.68 -8.08
N ASN A 82 1.45 -10.94 -8.42
CA ASN A 82 1.73 -10.43 -9.77
C ASN A 82 0.50 -9.76 -10.41
N PRO A 83 -0.12 -8.76 -9.75
CA PRO A 83 -1.32 -8.11 -10.26
C PRO A 83 -1.03 -7.37 -11.56
N GLU A 84 -2.00 -7.36 -12.47
CA GLU A 84 -2.04 -6.35 -13.52
C GLU A 84 -2.36 -4.99 -12.87
N TRP A 85 -1.66 -3.95 -13.24
CA TRP A 85 -1.95 -2.59 -12.79
C TRP A 85 -2.74 -1.83 -13.82
N GLY A 86 -4.04 -1.63 -13.58
CA GLY A 86 -4.83 -0.68 -14.34
C GLY A 86 -4.38 0.75 -14.02
N ILE A 87 -3.84 1.45 -15.01
CA ILE A 87 -3.31 2.80 -14.81
C ILE A 87 -4.48 3.77 -14.59
N PRO A 88 -4.49 4.53 -13.48
CA PRO A 88 -5.51 5.54 -13.21
C PRO A 88 -5.60 6.61 -14.31
N GLN A 89 -6.82 7.09 -14.60
CA GLN A 89 -7.05 8.10 -15.64
C GLN A 89 -6.23 9.39 -15.39
N SER A 90 -6.03 9.77 -14.13
CA SER A 90 -5.20 10.91 -13.75
C SER A 90 -3.74 10.76 -14.21
N ILE A 91 -3.17 9.55 -14.06
CA ILE A 91 -1.81 9.24 -14.52
C ILE A 91 -1.79 9.14 -16.05
N ILE A 92 -2.82 8.55 -16.67
CA ILE A 92 -2.93 8.52 -18.13
C ILE A 92 -2.89 9.95 -18.68
N ASN A 93 -3.70 10.84 -18.15
CA ASN A 93 -3.79 12.23 -18.62
C ASN A 93 -2.48 13.02 -18.43
N LYS A 94 -1.82 12.81 -17.28
CA LYS A 94 -0.60 13.54 -16.91
C LYS A 94 0.64 13.03 -17.66
N ASP A 95 0.78 11.71 -17.75
CA ASP A 95 2.04 11.10 -18.17
C ASP A 95 1.94 10.25 -19.45
N VAL A 96 0.94 9.38 -19.57
CA VAL A 96 0.89 8.37 -20.64
C VAL A 96 0.40 8.96 -21.97
N ALA A 97 -0.59 9.85 -21.93
CA ALA A 97 -1.26 10.35 -23.14
C ALA A 97 -0.36 11.18 -24.08
N ARG A 98 0.76 11.73 -23.56
CA ARG A 98 1.75 12.41 -24.38
C ARG A 98 2.55 11.48 -25.29
N HIS A 99 2.54 10.17 -25.00
CA HIS A 99 3.21 9.12 -25.77
C HIS A 99 2.24 8.35 -26.69
N ALA A 100 1.05 8.89 -26.96
CA ALA A 100 0.11 8.29 -27.89
C ALA A 100 0.78 8.05 -29.25
N GLY A 101 0.62 6.86 -29.82
CA GLY A 101 1.25 6.46 -31.07
C GLY A 101 2.69 5.91 -30.94
N ASP A 102 3.34 6.07 -29.79
CA ASP A 102 4.71 5.59 -29.54
C ASP A 102 4.70 4.13 -29.04
N SER A 103 4.77 3.18 -29.96
CA SER A 103 4.81 1.74 -29.61
C SER A 103 6.03 1.35 -28.77
N SER A 104 7.16 2.04 -28.92
CA SER A 104 8.38 1.78 -28.15
C SER A 104 8.20 2.12 -26.68
N TYR A 105 7.51 3.25 -26.38
CA TYR A 105 7.17 3.64 -25.01
C TYR A 105 6.28 2.60 -24.34
N PHE A 106 5.19 2.19 -25.02
CA PHE A 106 4.25 1.21 -24.47
C PHE A 106 4.91 -0.16 -24.25
N ALA A 107 5.73 -0.62 -25.21
CA ALA A 107 6.47 -1.88 -25.06
C ALA A 107 7.48 -1.84 -23.91
N LYS A 108 8.29 -0.77 -23.81
CA LYS A 108 9.28 -0.57 -22.74
C LYS A 108 8.64 -0.61 -21.34
N HIS A 109 7.46 -0.04 -21.19
CA HIS A 109 6.72 -0.02 -19.92
C HIS A 109 5.83 -1.25 -19.74
N ARG A 110 5.78 -2.17 -20.71
CA ARG A 110 4.89 -3.33 -20.72
C ARG A 110 3.42 -2.94 -20.55
N TYR A 111 3.04 -1.84 -21.20
CA TYR A 111 1.69 -1.32 -21.20
C TYR A 111 0.87 -1.96 -22.33
N ARG A 112 -0.33 -2.44 -21.97
CA ARG A 112 -1.34 -2.89 -22.92
C ARG A 112 -2.45 -1.87 -22.98
N ILE A 113 -2.91 -1.57 -24.19
CA ILE A 113 -4.01 -0.64 -24.43
C ILE A 113 -5.22 -1.47 -24.79
N ILE A 114 -6.33 -1.24 -24.11
CA ILE A 114 -7.53 -2.05 -24.21
C ILE A 114 -8.71 -1.11 -24.44
N GLU A 115 -9.43 -1.32 -25.53
CA GLU A 115 -10.67 -0.61 -25.81
C GLU A 115 -11.73 -0.98 -24.77
N ARG A 116 -12.33 0.00 -24.12
CA ARG A 116 -13.31 -0.28 -23.05
C ARG A 116 -14.62 -0.90 -23.56
N ALA A 117 -15.05 -0.51 -24.74
CA ALA A 117 -16.30 -0.99 -25.32
C ALA A 117 -16.26 -2.48 -25.71
N THR A 118 -15.14 -2.94 -26.27
CA THR A 118 -15.02 -4.30 -26.83
C THR A 118 -14.12 -5.22 -26.00
N GLY A 119 -13.31 -4.66 -25.11
CA GLY A 119 -12.26 -5.41 -24.38
C GLY A 119 -11.07 -5.84 -25.26
N LYS A 120 -11.03 -5.44 -26.52
CA LYS A 120 -9.95 -5.81 -27.46
C LYS A 120 -8.69 -4.99 -27.23
N HIS A 121 -7.55 -5.61 -27.49
CA HIS A 121 -6.27 -4.94 -27.53
C HIS A 121 -6.17 -4.03 -28.75
N ILE A 122 -5.65 -2.82 -28.54
CA ILE A 122 -5.34 -1.87 -29.62
C ILE A 122 -3.81 -1.74 -29.71
N ASP A 123 -3.29 -1.84 -30.95
CA ASP A 123 -1.89 -1.55 -31.19
C ASP A 123 -1.60 -0.07 -30.88
N ALA A 124 -0.54 0.17 -30.13
CA ALA A 124 -0.16 1.53 -29.68
C ALA A 124 0.02 2.52 -30.84
N ARG A 125 0.42 2.06 -32.04
CA ARG A 125 0.57 2.87 -33.25
C ARG A 125 -0.73 3.56 -33.69
N PHE A 126 -1.87 2.97 -33.38
CA PHE A 126 -3.20 3.49 -33.76
C PHE A 126 -3.90 4.24 -32.63
N VAL A 127 -3.25 4.39 -31.48
CA VAL A 127 -3.83 5.06 -30.33
C VAL A 127 -3.55 6.55 -30.38
N THR A 128 -4.62 7.35 -30.34
CA THR A 128 -4.52 8.81 -30.28
C THR A 128 -4.56 9.32 -28.83
N ARG A 129 -4.01 10.52 -28.61
CA ARG A 129 -4.10 11.20 -27.32
C ARG A 129 -5.55 11.32 -26.85
N GLN A 130 -6.47 11.64 -27.76
CA GLN A 130 -7.90 11.80 -27.46
C GLN A 130 -8.53 10.48 -26.97
N MET A 131 -8.18 9.34 -27.59
CA MET A 131 -8.66 8.02 -27.14
C MET A 131 -8.25 7.72 -25.69
N LEU A 132 -7.06 8.12 -25.30
CA LEU A 132 -6.54 7.93 -23.93
C LEU A 132 -7.19 8.91 -22.94
N THR A 133 -7.27 10.20 -23.27
CA THR A 133 -7.76 11.24 -22.35
C THR A 133 -9.27 11.19 -22.16
N ASN A 134 -10.03 10.80 -23.19
CA ASN A 134 -11.49 10.65 -23.10
C ASN A 134 -11.93 9.29 -22.52
N GLY A 135 -10.98 8.46 -22.11
CA GLY A 135 -11.27 7.17 -21.47
C GLY A 135 -11.89 6.13 -22.41
N ILE A 136 -11.76 6.29 -23.73
CA ILE A 136 -12.17 5.27 -24.73
C ILE A 136 -11.35 3.99 -24.52
N CYS A 137 -10.06 4.16 -24.17
CA CYS A 137 -9.16 3.08 -23.84
C CYS A 137 -8.80 3.09 -22.35
N ARG A 138 -8.59 1.92 -21.79
CA ARG A 138 -7.82 1.74 -20.55
C ARG A 138 -6.40 1.31 -20.88
N VAL A 139 -5.46 1.73 -20.07
CA VAL A 139 -4.07 1.26 -20.13
C VAL A 139 -3.80 0.39 -18.91
N ALA A 140 -3.17 -0.74 -19.13
CA ALA A 140 -2.82 -1.67 -18.06
C ALA A 140 -1.36 -2.10 -18.19
N GLN A 141 -0.65 -2.16 -17.07
CA GLN A 141 0.70 -2.71 -17.00
C GLN A 141 0.62 -4.18 -16.61
N GLU A 142 1.34 -5.03 -17.33
CA GLU A 142 1.40 -6.46 -17.05
C GLU A 142 1.99 -6.74 -15.66
N GLY A 143 1.45 -7.77 -15.01
CA GLY A 143 1.98 -8.25 -13.74
C GLY A 143 3.38 -8.86 -13.88
N GLY A 144 4.15 -8.82 -12.81
CA GLY A 144 5.48 -9.40 -12.75
C GLY A 144 6.60 -8.36 -12.54
N PRO A 145 7.85 -8.68 -12.95
CA PRO A 145 9.00 -7.79 -12.73
C PRO A 145 8.76 -6.40 -13.33
N GLY A 146 9.14 -5.34 -12.58
CA GLY A 146 9.00 -3.96 -13.03
C GLY A 146 7.58 -3.38 -13.00
N ASN A 147 6.55 -4.15 -12.57
CA ASN A 147 5.22 -3.60 -12.35
C ASN A 147 5.22 -2.56 -11.22
N ALA A 148 4.53 -1.45 -11.40
CA ALA A 148 4.49 -0.36 -10.41
C ALA A 148 3.86 -0.77 -9.08
N MET A 149 2.95 -1.77 -9.09
CA MET A 149 2.37 -2.36 -7.87
C MET A 149 3.28 -3.41 -7.22
N GLY A 150 4.47 -3.63 -7.77
CA GLY A 150 5.36 -4.70 -7.34
C GLY A 150 4.80 -6.08 -7.63
N ARG A 151 5.08 -7.02 -6.73
CA ARG A 151 4.72 -8.44 -6.87
C ARG A 151 3.43 -8.84 -6.18
N ILE A 152 2.90 -7.98 -5.30
CA ILE A 152 1.72 -8.29 -4.51
C ILE A 152 0.94 -7.02 -4.14
N VAL A 153 -0.38 -7.12 -4.15
CA VAL A 153 -1.30 -6.07 -3.70
C VAL A 153 -2.32 -6.63 -2.72
N PHE A 154 -2.55 -5.92 -1.63
CA PHE A 154 -3.50 -6.28 -0.58
C PHE A 154 -4.74 -5.42 -0.71
N ARG A 155 -5.91 -6.05 -0.78
CA ARG A 155 -7.18 -5.43 -1.12
C ARG A 155 -8.09 -5.30 0.09
N PHE A 156 -8.61 -4.10 0.26
CA PHE A 156 -9.65 -3.76 1.23
C PHE A 156 -10.64 -2.78 0.60
N LYS A 157 -11.89 -2.84 1.03
CA LYS A 157 -12.97 -2.01 0.48
C LYS A 157 -12.78 -0.56 0.89
N ASN A 158 -12.77 0.36 -0.07
CA ASN A 158 -12.76 1.80 0.16
C ASN A 158 -13.20 2.56 -1.10
N ASN A 159 -13.60 3.83 -0.92
CA ASN A 159 -14.08 4.69 -2.00
C ASN A 159 -12.96 5.51 -2.68
N TYR A 160 -11.71 5.33 -2.25
CA TYR A 160 -10.56 6.13 -2.71
C TYR A 160 -9.65 5.38 -3.69
N SER A 161 -9.96 4.11 -3.99
CA SER A 161 -9.10 3.25 -4.81
C SER A 161 -7.67 3.13 -4.29
N VAL A 162 -7.52 3.09 -2.97
CA VAL A 162 -6.22 2.96 -2.26
C VAL A 162 -6.01 1.51 -1.83
N TYR A 163 -4.76 1.04 -1.94
CA TYR A 163 -4.35 -0.31 -1.58
C TYR A 163 -3.02 -0.28 -0.85
N LEU A 164 -2.70 -1.37 -0.13
CA LEU A 164 -1.33 -1.67 0.26
C LEU A 164 -0.69 -2.52 -0.85
N HIS A 165 0.54 -2.22 -1.22
CA HIS A 165 1.22 -2.98 -2.27
C HIS A 165 2.75 -2.96 -2.13
N ASP A 166 3.39 -3.89 -2.79
CA ASP A 166 4.82 -3.95 -3.01
C ASP A 166 5.29 -2.81 -3.95
N THR A 167 6.57 -2.76 -4.26
CA THR A 167 7.15 -1.76 -5.17
C THR A 167 8.30 -2.34 -5.99
N SER A 168 8.39 -1.92 -7.25
CA SER A 168 9.56 -2.19 -8.09
C SER A 168 10.78 -1.31 -7.76
N SER A 169 10.63 -0.33 -6.87
CA SER A 169 11.68 0.66 -6.54
C SER A 169 11.84 0.79 -5.01
N PRO A 170 12.39 -0.23 -4.31
CA PRO A 170 12.43 -0.25 -2.85
C PRO A 170 13.44 0.73 -2.23
N GLY A 171 14.34 1.32 -3.01
CA GLY A 171 15.40 2.20 -2.49
C GLY A 171 14.91 3.39 -1.67
N PHE A 172 13.71 3.89 -1.92
CA PHE A 172 13.14 5.01 -1.16
C PHE A 172 12.85 4.66 0.32
N PHE A 173 12.76 3.38 0.67
CA PHE A 173 12.57 2.99 2.08
C PHE A 173 13.75 3.39 2.98
N ALA A 174 14.93 3.67 2.40
CA ALA A 174 16.08 4.21 3.14
C ALA A 174 15.90 5.68 3.56
N ASN A 175 15.00 6.42 2.90
CA ASN A 175 14.79 7.83 3.18
C ASN A 175 13.97 8.03 4.46
N ALA A 176 14.21 9.16 5.15
CA ALA A 176 13.42 9.55 6.31
C ALA A 176 11.99 9.97 5.93
N VAL A 177 11.85 10.73 4.83
CA VAL A 177 10.55 11.17 4.29
C VAL A 177 10.18 10.28 3.10
N ARG A 178 9.01 9.66 3.15
CA ARG A 178 8.59 8.67 2.16
C ARG A 178 7.23 8.97 1.55
N MET A 179 7.00 10.24 1.20
CA MET A 179 5.84 10.70 0.46
C MET A 179 6.09 10.52 -1.06
N VAL A 180 5.82 9.32 -1.59
CA VAL A 180 6.28 8.87 -2.91
C VAL A 180 5.17 8.29 -3.80
N SER A 181 3.92 8.36 -3.38
CA SER A 181 2.81 7.74 -4.13
C SER A 181 1.71 8.74 -4.48
N HIS A 182 0.73 8.28 -5.25
CA HIS A 182 -0.50 8.99 -5.57
C HIS A 182 -1.66 8.59 -4.63
N GLY A 183 -1.35 8.23 -3.37
CA GLY A 183 -2.33 7.89 -2.35
C GLY A 183 -2.26 6.45 -1.86
N CYS A 184 -1.84 5.50 -2.68
CA CYS A 184 -1.62 4.12 -2.24
C CYS A 184 -0.44 4.01 -1.26
N VAL A 185 -0.43 2.94 -0.47
CA VAL A 185 0.62 2.68 0.53
C VAL A 185 1.55 1.59 0.02
N ARG A 186 2.82 1.92 -0.19
CA ARG A 186 3.89 0.96 -0.51
C ARG A 186 4.46 0.39 0.77
N ILE A 187 4.64 -0.93 0.84
CA ILE A 187 5.13 -1.60 2.05
C ILE A 187 6.47 -2.29 1.81
N GLN A 188 7.33 -2.29 2.84
CA GLN A 188 8.72 -2.74 2.74
C GLN A 188 8.87 -4.27 2.76
N LYS A 189 8.02 -4.97 3.52
CA LYS A 189 8.10 -6.43 3.74
C LYS A 189 6.81 -7.11 3.27
N PRO A 190 6.55 -7.14 1.96
CA PRO A 190 5.25 -7.59 1.44
C PRO A 190 5.02 -9.10 1.59
N PHE A 191 6.07 -9.93 1.56
CA PHE A 191 5.93 -11.37 1.76
C PHE A 191 5.63 -11.69 3.23
N GLU A 192 6.37 -11.11 4.17
CA GLU A 192 6.15 -11.27 5.62
C GLU A 192 4.76 -10.76 6.02
N PHE A 193 4.27 -9.73 5.34
CA PHE A 193 2.91 -9.24 5.56
C PHE A 193 1.85 -10.21 5.01
N ALA A 194 2.08 -10.84 3.86
CA ALA A 194 1.21 -11.90 3.36
C ALA A 194 1.18 -13.11 4.30
N GLN A 195 2.32 -13.49 4.84
CA GLN A 195 2.44 -14.56 5.83
C GLN A 195 1.66 -14.23 7.11
N TYR A 196 1.81 -13.02 7.65
CA TYR A 196 1.01 -12.53 8.78
C TYR A 196 -0.50 -12.63 8.49
N LEU A 197 -0.94 -12.24 7.30
CA LEU A 197 -2.36 -12.25 6.93
C LEU A 197 -2.95 -13.66 6.78
N LEU A 198 -2.15 -14.66 6.46
CA LEU A 198 -2.61 -16.04 6.27
C LEU A 198 -2.62 -16.86 7.56
N GLU A 199 -1.98 -16.37 8.62
CA GLU A 199 -1.95 -16.99 9.96
C GLU A 199 -1.38 -18.42 9.95
N ASP A 200 -2.23 -19.43 9.79
CA ASP A 200 -1.90 -20.85 9.84
C ASP A 200 -1.68 -21.48 8.45
N ALA A 201 -1.21 -20.71 7.47
CA ALA A 201 -0.92 -21.26 6.15
C ALA A 201 0.17 -22.35 6.23
N ASP A 202 -0.07 -23.47 5.58
CA ASP A 202 0.93 -24.54 5.45
C ASP A 202 2.16 -24.07 4.69
N GLU A 203 3.31 -24.73 4.96
CA GLU A 203 4.60 -24.40 4.37
C GLU A 203 4.55 -24.33 2.83
N TRP A 204 3.82 -25.24 2.18
CA TRP A 204 3.72 -25.27 0.74
C TRP A 204 2.89 -24.10 0.18
N THR A 205 1.89 -23.66 0.88
CA THR A 205 1.11 -22.46 0.51
C THR A 205 1.99 -21.21 0.55
N LEU A 206 2.77 -21.02 1.61
CA LEU A 206 3.73 -19.91 1.70
C LEU A 206 4.80 -19.99 0.60
N GLU A 207 5.30 -21.19 0.33
CA GLU A 207 6.31 -21.41 -0.69
C GLU A 207 5.79 -21.11 -2.11
N ARG A 208 4.54 -21.47 -2.43
CA ARG A 208 3.90 -21.10 -3.71
C ARG A 208 3.78 -19.59 -3.88
N ILE A 209 3.45 -18.87 -2.82
CA ILE A 209 3.40 -17.39 -2.84
C ILE A 209 4.79 -16.84 -3.09
N ARG A 210 5.80 -17.31 -2.34
CA ARG A 210 7.20 -16.94 -2.47
C ARG A 210 7.72 -17.11 -3.89
N ILE A 211 7.52 -18.30 -4.46
CA ILE A 211 7.91 -18.63 -5.85
C ILE A 211 7.19 -17.72 -6.84
N SER A 212 5.89 -17.51 -6.65
CA SER A 212 5.10 -16.61 -7.53
C SER A 212 5.57 -15.16 -7.46
N MET A 213 6.03 -14.70 -6.31
CA MET A 213 6.65 -13.37 -6.15
C MET A 213 8.07 -13.28 -6.72
N GLY A 214 8.65 -14.38 -7.20
CA GLY A 214 10.03 -14.44 -7.68
C GLY A 214 11.06 -14.38 -6.57
N ILE A 215 10.68 -14.74 -5.35
CA ILE A 215 11.58 -14.88 -4.19
C ILE A 215 12.18 -16.29 -4.22
N ARG A 216 13.45 -16.44 -3.82
CA ARG A 216 14.14 -17.72 -3.77
C ARG A 216 13.41 -18.69 -2.84
N PRO A 217 13.15 -19.95 -3.25
CA PRO A 217 12.55 -20.96 -2.40
C PRO A 217 13.38 -21.28 -1.17
N GLU A 218 12.71 -21.48 -0.04
CA GLU A 218 13.36 -21.91 1.22
C GLU A 218 13.27 -23.41 1.45
N THR A 219 12.21 -24.05 0.93
CA THR A 219 12.00 -25.49 1.13
C THR A 219 12.68 -26.32 0.03
N GLN A 220 12.97 -27.58 0.34
CA GLN A 220 13.46 -28.54 -0.68
C GLN A 220 12.40 -28.75 -1.78
N ARG A 221 11.12 -28.84 -1.38
CA ARG A 221 9.99 -28.97 -2.32
C ARG A 221 9.93 -27.81 -3.31
N GLY A 222 10.15 -26.58 -2.84
CA GLY A 222 10.16 -25.39 -3.69
C GLY A 222 11.33 -25.38 -4.66
N ARG A 223 12.53 -25.73 -4.20
CA ARG A 223 13.72 -25.86 -5.05
C ARG A 223 13.53 -26.92 -6.13
N ASP A 224 12.97 -28.08 -5.77
CA ASP A 224 12.69 -29.15 -6.70
C ASP A 224 11.62 -28.78 -7.72
N TYR A 225 10.62 -28.00 -7.31
CA TYR A 225 9.60 -27.48 -8.20
C TYR A 225 10.23 -26.60 -9.29
N ILE A 226 11.03 -25.60 -8.91
CA ILE A 226 11.69 -24.70 -9.88
C ILE A 226 12.62 -25.50 -10.83
N ARG A 227 13.38 -26.45 -10.31
CA ARG A 227 14.27 -27.28 -11.11
C ARG A 227 13.52 -28.11 -12.16
N LYS A 228 12.35 -28.66 -11.80
CA LYS A 228 11.50 -29.47 -12.70
C LYS A 228 10.70 -28.63 -13.70
N HIS A 229 10.46 -27.36 -13.40
CA HIS A 229 9.64 -26.46 -14.23
C HIS A 229 10.42 -25.17 -14.51
N PRO A 230 11.53 -25.21 -15.25
CA PRO A 230 12.29 -23.99 -15.55
C PRO A 230 11.44 -23.02 -16.34
N LEU A 231 11.49 -21.73 -16.01
CA LEU A 231 10.85 -20.70 -16.80
C LEU A 231 11.62 -20.51 -18.11
N LEU A 232 10.91 -20.61 -19.22
CA LEU A 232 11.40 -20.22 -20.54
C LEU A 232 11.12 -18.72 -20.70
N GLU A 233 12.16 -17.92 -20.98
CA GLU A 233 12.11 -16.46 -21.06
C GLU A 233 11.84 -15.75 -19.71
N GLU A 234 11.67 -14.41 -19.71
CA GLU A 234 11.41 -13.59 -18.53
C GLU A 234 10.00 -13.74 -17.92
N LYS A 235 9.43 -14.94 -17.94
CA LYS A 235 8.12 -15.24 -17.37
C LYS A 235 8.23 -15.41 -15.85
N THR A 236 7.15 -15.09 -15.14
CA THR A 236 7.04 -15.32 -13.69
C THR A 236 6.23 -16.59 -13.42
N TYR A 237 6.59 -17.31 -12.38
CA TYR A 237 5.71 -18.38 -11.88
C TYR A 237 4.38 -17.79 -11.43
N ARG A 238 3.29 -18.51 -11.71
CA ARG A 238 1.92 -18.12 -11.32
C ARG A 238 1.24 -19.26 -10.58
N LEU A 239 1.89 -19.75 -9.52
CA LEU A 239 1.32 -20.78 -8.64
C LEU A 239 0.19 -20.24 -7.76
N VAL A 240 0.21 -18.93 -7.52
CA VAL A 240 -0.84 -18.20 -6.83
C VAL A 240 -1.10 -16.90 -7.59
N SER A 241 -2.36 -16.62 -7.89
CA SER A 241 -2.80 -15.35 -8.47
C SER A 241 -3.63 -14.52 -7.48
N VAL A 242 -4.55 -15.17 -6.77
CA VAL A 242 -5.41 -14.56 -5.75
C VAL A 242 -5.45 -15.47 -4.54
N MET A 243 -5.29 -14.87 -3.37
CA MET A 243 -5.43 -15.56 -2.09
C MET A 243 -6.45 -14.82 -1.23
N ARG A 244 -7.58 -15.47 -0.94
CA ARG A 244 -8.57 -14.96 0.02
C ARG A 244 -8.12 -15.28 1.43
N LEU A 245 -8.32 -14.34 2.33
CA LEU A 245 -8.04 -14.57 3.75
C LEU A 245 -9.14 -15.43 4.37
N PRO A 246 -8.80 -16.36 5.27
CA PRO A 246 -9.79 -17.15 6.01
C PRO A 246 -10.68 -16.23 6.86
N HIS A 247 -10.11 -15.21 7.46
CA HIS A 247 -10.79 -14.16 8.21
C HIS A 247 -10.34 -12.79 7.74
N PRO A 248 -11.26 -11.83 7.48
CA PRO A 248 -10.90 -10.45 7.20
C PRO A 248 -10.07 -9.85 8.34
N VAL A 249 -9.04 -9.08 8.01
CA VAL A 249 -8.18 -8.44 9.00
C VAL A 249 -8.43 -6.94 9.01
N PRO A 250 -8.85 -6.35 10.15
CA PRO A 250 -9.08 -4.92 10.26
C PRO A 250 -7.83 -4.11 9.91
N ILE A 251 -8.01 -3.07 9.10
CA ILE A 251 -6.98 -2.11 8.73
C ILE A 251 -7.42 -0.69 9.05
N TYR A 252 -6.53 0.07 9.66
CA TYR A 252 -6.71 1.46 10.03
C TYR A 252 -5.57 2.30 9.43
N ILE A 253 -5.89 3.19 8.51
CA ILE A 253 -4.96 4.20 8.03
C ILE A 253 -5.20 5.46 8.84
N VAL A 254 -4.20 5.87 9.61
CA VAL A 254 -4.33 6.87 10.66
C VAL A 254 -3.27 7.95 10.55
N TYR A 255 -3.48 9.03 11.28
CA TYR A 255 -2.57 10.16 11.32
C TYR A 255 -2.34 10.62 12.76
N TYR A 256 -1.34 10.04 13.42
CA TYR A 256 -0.93 10.43 14.76
C TYR A 256 0.51 10.93 14.75
N THR A 257 0.71 12.18 15.15
CA THR A 257 2.05 12.76 15.32
C THR A 257 2.68 12.42 16.68
N ILE A 258 1.92 11.75 17.56
CA ILE A 258 2.41 11.04 18.75
C ILE A 258 1.81 9.64 18.72
N TYR A 259 2.63 8.62 18.57
CA TYR A 259 2.20 7.23 18.47
C TYR A 259 3.26 6.29 19.04
N PRO A 260 2.89 5.15 19.64
CA PRO A 260 3.88 4.17 20.09
C PRO A 260 4.59 3.51 18.88
N ASP A 261 5.89 3.25 19.03
CA ASP A 261 6.63 2.36 18.14
C ASP A 261 6.25 0.88 18.35
N ALA A 262 6.98 -0.03 17.70
CA ALA A 262 6.73 -1.47 17.81
C ALA A 262 6.97 -2.02 19.22
N GLU A 263 7.82 -1.38 19.99
CA GLU A 263 8.18 -1.68 21.39
C GLU A 263 7.21 -1.02 22.39
N GLY A 264 6.23 -0.25 21.91
CA GLY A 264 5.25 0.46 22.73
C GLY A 264 5.73 1.78 23.32
N GLN A 265 6.92 2.26 22.94
CA GLN A 265 7.46 3.53 23.39
C GLN A 265 6.86 4.68 22.58
N LEU A 266 6.34 5.71 23.29
CA LEU A 266 5.74 6.87 22.62
C LEU A 266 6.81 7.69 21.90
N GLN A 267 6.64 7.81 20.58
CA GLN A 267 7.47 8.60 19.69
C GLN A 267 6.73 9.84 19.18
N TYR A 268 7.50 10.85 18.76
CA TYR A 268 7.02 12.07 18.14
C TYR A 268 7.41 12.06 16.65
N TYR A 269 6.42 12.21 15.78
CA TYR A 269 6.59 12.14 14.34
C TYR A 269 6.29 13.49 13.67
N PRO A 270 6.88 13.82 12.52
CA PRO A 270 6.61 15.06 11.81
C PRO A 270 5.17 15.14 11.33
N ASP A 271 4.60 16.35 11.29
CA ASP A 271 3.29 16.61 10.70
C ASP A 271 3.38 16.78 9.18
N VAL A 272 3.58 15.67 8.47
CA VAL A 272 3.92 15.65 7.02
C VAL A 272 2.81 16.18 6.10
N TYR A 273 1.57 16.23 6.57
CA TYR A 273 0.43 16.77 5.81
C TYR A 273 -0.11 18.10 6.39
N ALA A 274 0.56 18.65 7.42
CA ALA A 274 0.16 19.88 8.10
C ALA A 274 -1.29 19.82 8.67
N TYR A 275 -1.68 18.67 9.23
CA TYR A 275 -3.00 18.51 9.84
C TYR A 275 -3.06 19.01 11.30
N ASP A 276 -1.92 19.10 12.00
CA ASP A 276 -1.88 19.53 13.40
C ASP A 276 -2.29 20.99 13.55
N ASP A 277 -1.90 21.84 12.59
CA ASP A 277 -2.25 23.26 12.60
C ASP A 277 -3.74 23.50 12.44
N ALA A 278 -4.39 22.77 11.51
CA ALA A 278 -5.82 22.87 11.30
C ALA A 278 -6.59 22.48 12.58
N ILE A 279 -6.25 21.34 13.18
CA ILE A 279 -6.89 20.89 14.43
C ILE A 279 -6.65 21.85 15.59
N TRP A 280 -5.43 22.38 15.70
CA TRP A 280 -5.09 23.32 16.76
C TRP A 280 -5.90 24.63 16.65
N ASN A 281 -6.14 25.12 15.45
CA ASN A 281 -6.94 26.32 15.23
C ASN A 281 -8.38 26.10 15.69
N GLU A 282 -8.96 24.93 15.40
CA GLU A 282 -10.31 24.59 15.91
C GLU A 282 -10.35 24.48 17.45
N ILE A 283 -9.35 23.84 18.08
CA ILE A 283 -9.28 23.72 19.54
C ILE A 283 -9.26 25.11 20.21
N LYS A 284 -8.52 26.08 19.65
CA LYS A 284 -8.41 27.41 20.20
C LYS A 284 -9.72 28.21 20.15
N THR A 285 -10.57 27.93 19.18
CA THR A 285 -11.86 28.64 19.02
C THR A 285 -12.93 28.15 20.02
N ILE A 286 -12.72 26.97 20.61
CA ILE A 286 -13.65 26.34 21.57
C ILE A 286 -13.22 26.57 23.02
N SER A 287 -11.98 26.98 23.25
CA SER A 287 -11.42 27.29 24.59
C SER A 287 -11.43 28.77 24.88
#